data_e185b0a067a15ad5c276d0a2e3db2049
#
_entry.id   e185b0a067a15ad5c276d0a2e3db2049
#
_cell.length_a   1.000
_cell.length_b   1.000
_cell.length_c   1.000
_cell.angle_alpha   90.00
_cell.angle_beta   90.00
_cell.angle_gamma   90.00
#
_symmetry.space_group_name_H-M   'P 1'
#
loop_
_entity.id
_entity.type
_entity.pdbx_description
1 polymer ?
#
loop_
_entity_poly.entity_id
_entity_poly.type
_entity_poly.pdbx_seq_one_letter_code
_entity_poly.pdbx_strand_id
1 'polypeptide(L)'
;SHACGAVFDNPELVALACVGDGEAETGPLATSWHINKFLNPASDGAVLPVLHLNGYKIANPTLLARLPNAELASLLVGYGWQPLFVEGSEPMAMHAAMAAAMDTAIQRIQAIRRTGREQRQNGHDISRPAWPMLVLRSPKGWTGPKELHGLKLEGFWRSHQVPLPNPKHEPEQLAMLEAWLRSYRPEELFDANGSLIAELQALSPTGDRRMGSNPHANGGLLRRPLQLPPIEAYAVAIPGPGQIEAENTAPLGELLRDAIGLNPDSLRVFGPDETASNRLQAIYELSKKVWMEELLPED
;
A
#
# COMPACT_ATOMS: atom_id res chain seq x y z
N SER A 1 -4.97 -1.61 -1.61
CA SER A 1 -5.33 -3.06 -1.67
C SER A 1 -4.13 -3.94 -1.99
N HIS A 2 -3.39 -3.72 -3.10
CA HIS A 2 -2.27 -4.59 -3.51
C HIS A 2 -1.17 -4.74 -2.45
N ALA A 3 -0.78 -3.65 -1.79
CA ALA A 3 0.20 -3.70 -0.70
C ALA A 3 -0.27 -4.61 0.46
N CYS A 4 -1.57 -4.58 0.78
CA CYS A 4 -2.13 -5.48 1.80
C CYS A 4 -2.15 -6.93 1.33
N GLY A 5 -2.51 -7.17 0.05
CA GLY A 5 -2.42 -8.51 -0.54
C GLY A 5 -1.01 -9.10 -0.48
N ALA A 6 0.02 -8.28 -0.67
CA ALA A 6 1.40 -8.73 -0.62
C ALA A 6 1.87 -9.15 0.79
N VAL A 7 1.27 -8.60 1.84
CA VAL A 7 1.68 -8.85 3.23
C VAL A 7 0.83 -9.90 3.94
N PHE A 8 -0.28 -10.34 3.37
CA PHE A 8 -1.03 -11.46 3.92
C PHE A 8 -0.16 -12.72 3.96
N ASP A 9 -0.20 -13.44 5.08
CA ASP A 9 0.58 -14.66 5.33
C ASP A 9 2.10 -14.48 5.16
N ASN A 10 2.58 -13.22 5.19
CA ASN A 10 3.98 -12.87 5.01
C ASN A 10 4.49 -12.01 6.19
N PRO A 11 4.63 -12.60 7.39
CA PRO A 11 4.81 -11.88 8.64
C PRO A 11 6.11 -11.06 8.71
N GLU A 12 7.09 -11.31 7.85
CA GLU A 12 8.35 -10.57 7.86
C GLU A 12 8.35 -9.38 6.89
N LEU A 13 7.36 -9.29 5.99
CA LEU A 13 7.30 -8.21 5.01
C LEU A 13 6.73 -6.92 5.63
N VAL A 14 7.34 -5.80 5.27
CA VAL A 14 6.74 -4.45 5.41
C VAL A 14 6.64 -3.85 4.01
N ALA A 15 5.42 -3.63 3.54
CA ALA A 15 5.17 -3.02 2.24
C ALA A 15 4.97 -1.50 2.41
N LEU A 16 5.86 -0.71 1.81
CA LEU A 16 5.70 0.74 1.72
C LEU A 16 4.75 1.08 0.57
N ALA A 17 3.71 1.87 0.86
CA ALA A 17 2.72 2.29 -0.12
C ALA A 17 2.65 3.82 -0.21
N CYS A 18 3.28 4.41 -1.22
CA CYS A 18 3.16 5.84 -1.48
C CYS A 18 1.83 6.13 -2.19
N VAL A 19 1.07 7.07 -1.64
CA VAL A 19 -0.28 7.44 -2.10
C VAL A 19 -0.36 8.95 -2.25
N GLY A 20 -0.69 9.43 -3.42
CA GLY A 20 -0.97 10.84 -3.66
C GLY A 20 -2.32 11.27 -3.08
N ASP A 21 -2.43 12.55 -2.74
CA ASP A 21 -3.65 13.11 -2.15
C ASP A 21 -4.89 13.00 -3.04
N GLY A 22 -4.73 13.17 -4.35
CA GLY A 22 -5.83 13.04 -5.30
C GLY A 22 -6.37 11.61 -5.41
N GLU A 23 -5.49 10.62 -5.32
CA GLU A 23 -5.85 9.20 -5.34
C GLU A 23 -6.45 8.75 -4.02
N ALA A 24 -5.94 9.30 -2.92
CA ALA A 24 -6.35 8.95 -1.56
C ALA A 24 -7.83 9.23 -1.26
N GLU A 25 -8.42 10.21 -1.96
CA GLU A 25 -9.80 10.66 -1.76
C GLU A 25 -10.77 10.19 -2.84
N THR A 26 -10.32 9.36 -3.81
CA THR A 26 -11.14 8.96 -4.95
C THR A 26 -11.08 7.45 -5.22
N GLY A 27 -12.18 6.94 -5.80
CA GLY A 27 -12.29 5.58 -6.30
C GLY A 27 -11.97 4.47 -5.30
N PRO A 28 -11.45 3.35 -5.78
CA PRO A 28 -11.19 2.18 -4.93
C PRO A 28 -10.16 2.43 -3.83
N LEU A 29 -9.27 3.42 -3.98
CA LEU A 29 -8.28 3.70 -2.94
C LEU A 29 -8.93 4.37 -1.72
N ALA A 30 -9.91 5.25 -1.93
CA ALA A 30 -10.65 5.87 -0.83
C ALA A 30 -11.33 4.83 0.09
N THR A 31 -11.82 3.73 -0.48
CA THR A 31 -12.42 2.63 0.28
C THR A 31 -11.37 1.69 0.88
N SER A 32 -10.16 1.66 0.32
CA SER A 32 -9.08 0.75 0.77
C SER A 32 -8.49 1.13 2.13
N TRP A 33 -8.78 2.30 2.68
CA TRP A 33 -8.27 2.69 4.01
C TRP A 33 -8.72 1.76 5.14
N HIS A 34 -9.82 1.02 4.95
CA HIS A 34 -10.33 0.05 5.92
C HIS A 34 -9.60 -1.30 5.91
N ILE A 35 -8.76 -1.59 4.91
CA ILE A 35 -8.16 -2.92 4.71
C ILE A 35 -7.22 -3.35 5.85
N ASN A 36 -6.70 -2.40 6.64
CA ASN A 36 -5.91 -2.69 7.83
C ASN A 36 -6.66 -3.52 8.87
N LYS A 37 -8.01 -3.54 8.81
CA LYS A 37 -8.87 -4.35 9.67
C LYS A 37 -8.85 -5.84 9.36
N PHE A 38 -8.20 -6.23 8.27
CA PHE A 38 -7.97 -7.62 7.87
C PHE A 38 -6.52 -8.08 8.09
N LEU A 39 -5.63 -7.20 8.56
CA LEU A 39 -4.23 -7.52 8.82
C LEU A 39 -4.06 -8.04 10.25
N ASN A 40 -3.80 -9.33 10.37
CA ASN A 40 -3.54 -9.97 11.67
C ASN A 40 -2.06 -9.79 12.06
N PRO A 41 -1.75 -9.09 13.16
CA PRO A 41 -0.36 -8.78 13.53
C PRO A 41 0.46 -10.02 13.93
N ALA A 42 -0.18 -11.16 14.18
CA ALA A 42 0.51 -12.39 14.53
C ALA A 42 0.93 -13.23 13.32
N SER A 43 0.26 -13.09 12.17
CA SER A 43 0.48 -13.93 10.98
C SER A 43 0.78 -13.15 9.71
N ASP A 44 0.36 -11.90 9.66
CA ASP A 44 0.55 -11.08 8.47
C ASP A 44 1.74 -10.12 8.64
N GLY A 45 2.24 -9.61 7.52
CA GLY A 45 3.15 -8.49 7.50
C GLY A 45 2.46 -7.17 7.81
N ALA A 46 3.11 -6.07 7.48
CA ALA A 46 2.57 -4.74 7.70
C ALA A 46 2.59 -3.91 6.43
N VAL A 47 1.64 -3.02 6.28
CA VAL A 47 1.67 -1.94 5.28
C VAL A 47 1.99 -0.64 6.00
N LEU A 48 2.96 0.10 5.46
CA LEU A 48 3.27 1.46 5.89
C LEU A 48 2.84 2.43 4.78
N PRO A 49 1.66 3.05 4.86
CA PRO A 49 1.25 4.06 3.91
C PRO A 49 2.04 5.35 4.12
N VAL A 50 2.43 5.98 3.00
CA VAL A 50 2.92 7.36 2.97
C VAL A 50 1.93 8.18 2.17
N LEU A 51 1.06 8.92 2.84
CA LEU A 51 0.10 9.83 2.22
C LEU A 51 0.80 11.16 1.91
N HIS A 52 1.05 11.41 0.63
CA HIS A 52 1.69 12.63 0.18
C HIS A 52 0.66 13.69 -0.18
N LEU A 53 0.57 14.70 0.67
CA LEU A 53 -0.32 15.85 0.52
C LEU A 53 0.46 17.01 -0.11
N ASN A 54 0.40 17.14 -1.42
CA ASN A 54 0.99 18.28 -2.14
C ASN A 54 -0.01 19.41 -2.44
N GLY A 55 -1.29 19.17 -2.20
CA GLY A 55 -2.34 20.17 -2.24
C GLY A 55 -3.17 20.22 -3.52
N TYR A 56 -2.75 19.55 -4.58
CA TYR A 56 -3.42 19.63 -5.87
C TYR A 56 -3.45 18.29 -6.62
N LYS A 57 -4.56 18.03 -7.28
CA LYS A 57 -4.68 17.09 -8.41
C LYS A 57 -3.96 17.68 -9.64
N ILE A 58 -4.47 17.43 -10.83
CA ILE A 58 -3.92 18.04 -12.06
C ILE A 58 -4.08 19.56 -12.04
N ALA A 59 -5.29 20.05 -11.76
CA ALA A 59 -5.61 21.48 -11.76
C ALA A 59 -6.41 21.92 -10.52
N ASN A 60 -7.09 20.99 -9.84
CA ASN A 60 -7.93 21.30 -8.70
C ASN A 60 -7.25 20.97 -7.37
N PRO A 61 -7.55 21.69 -6.28
CA PRO A 61 -7.11 21.34 -4.96
C PRO A 61 -7.69 19.98 -4.53
N THR A 62 -7.00 19.31 -3.60
CA THR A 62 -7.48 18.09 -2.97
C THR A 62 -8.17 18.40 -1.64
N LEU A 63 -9.16 17.60 -1.27
CA LEU A 63 -9.89 17.75 0.00
C LEU A 63 -8.96 17.48 1.19
N LEU A 64 -8.28 16.33 1.18
CA LEU A 64 -7.44 15.92 2.30
C LEU A 64 -6.31 16.91 2.60
N ALA A 65 -5.71 17.52 1.58
CA ALA A 65 -4.66 18.51 1.80
C ALA A 65 -5.17 19.85 2.34
N ARG A 66 -6.46 20.11 2.26
CA ARG A 66 -7.10 21.34 2.81
C ARG A 66 -7.57 21.17 4.25
N LEU A 67 -7.65 19.93 4.75
CA LEU A 67 -8.01 19.70 6.15
C LEU A 67 -6.87 20.13 7.07
N PRO A 68 -7.18 20.77 8.21
CA PRO A 68 -6.22 20.95 9.30
C PRO A 68 -5.70 19.60 9.80
N ASN A 69 -4.46 19.56 10.30
CA ASN A 69 -3.85 18.31 10.76
C ASN A 69 -4.69 17.58 11.84
N ALA A 70 -5.34 18.31 12.74
CA ALA A 70 -6.18 17.71 13.78
C ALA A 70 -7.40 16.98 13.20
N GLU A 71 -8.07 17.57 12.21
CA GLU A 71 -9.22 16.98 11.54
C GLU A 71 -8.81 15.77 10.69
N LEU A 72 -7.73 15.91 9.92
CA LEU A 72 -7.17 14.81 9.15
C LEU A 72 -6.72 13.65 10.03
N ALA A 73 -6.07 13.94 11.16
CA ALA A 73 -5.69 12.92 12.14
C ALA A 73 -6.91 12.16 12.66
N SER A 74 -7.99 12.88 13.01
CA SER A 74 -9.23 12.25 13.47
C SER A 74 -9.84 11.32 12.42
N LEU A 75 -9.85 11.73 11.15
CA LEU A 75 -10.30 10.89 10.04
C LEU A 75 -9.47 9.63 9.90
N LEU A 76 -8.14 9.75 9.90
CA LEU A 76 -7.23 8.63 9.73
C LEU A 76 -7.26 7.66 10.94
N VAL A 77 -7.40 8.20 12.15
CA VAL A 77 -7.59 7.39 13.37
C VAL A 77 -8.90 6.61 13.29
N GLY A 78 -9.99 7.19 12.79
CA GLY A 78 -11.26 6.48 12.53
C GLY A 78 -11.11 5.34 11.55
N TYR A 79 -10.21 5.44 10.58
CA TYR A 79 -9.85 4.33 9.69
C TYR A 79 -8.96 3.26 10.35
N GLY A 80 -8.45 3.49 11.55
CA GLY A 80 -7.56 2.57 12.26
C GLY A 80 -6.07 2.81 12.00
N TRP A 81 -5.70 4.03 11.58
CA TRP A 81 -4.32 4.43 11.37
C TRP A 81 -3.82 5.38 12.45
N GLN A 82 -2.52 5.36 12.74
CA GLN A 82 -1.84 6.34 13.59
C GLN A 82 -0.95 7.23 12.72
N PRO A 83 -1.41 8.43 12.34
CA PRO A 83 -0.64 9.30 11.46
C PRO A 83 0.56 9.93 12.17
N LEU A 84 1.69 9.95 11.48
CA LEU A 84 2.90 10.68 11.82
C LEU A 84 3.08 11.76 10.75
N PHE A 85 3.01 13.02 11.15
CA PHE A 85 3.09 14.15 10.22
C PHE A 85 4.53 14.59 10.01
N VAL A 86 4.89 14.77 8.73
CA VAL A 86 6.14 15.39 8.27
C VAL A 86 5.74 16.52 7.33
N GLU A 87 6.06 17.77 7.70
CA GLU A 87 5.57 18.95 7.00
C GLU A 87 6.66 20.01 6.84
N GLY A 88 6.77 20.58 5.65
CA GLY A 88 7.70 21.64 5.35
C GLY A 88 8.13 21.73 3.90
N SER A 89 9.19 22.51 3.67
CA SER A 89 9.77 22.73 2.35
C SER A 89 11.29 22.89 2.35
N GLU A 90 11.92 22.92 3.53
CA GLU A 90 13.38 22.95 3.63
C GLU A 90 13.90 21.49 3.51
N PRO A 91 14.73 21.16 2.48
CA PRO A 91 15.08 19.79 2.16
C PRO A 91 15.74 19.02 3.31
N MET A 92 16.74 19.59 3.98
CA MET A 92 17.48 18.86 5.02
C MET A 92 16.63 18.65 6.28
N ALA A 93 15.80 19.62 6.65
CA ALA A 93 14.85 19.47 7.75
C ALA A 93 13.80 18.40 7.44
N MET A 94 13.31 18.37 6.19
CA MET A 94 12.35 17.35 5.74
C MET A 94 12.95 15.95 5.73
N HIS A 95 14.20 15.80 5.28
CA HIS A 95 14.92 14.52 5.36
C HIS A 95 15.09 14.03 6.79
N ALA A 96 15.52 14.90 7.69
CA ALA A 96 15.68 14.54 9.11
C ALA A 96 14.35 14.15 9.77
N ALA A 97 13.29 14.94 9.52
CA ALA A 97 11.96 14.65 10.05
C ALA A 97 11.38 13.34 9.47
N MET A 98 11.56 13.09 8.17
CA MET A 98 11.11 11.84 7.54
C MET A 98 11.86 10.63 8.10
N ALA A 99 13.18 10.72 8.26
CA ALA A 99 13.97 9.64 8.85
C ALA A 99 13.47 9.29 10.27
N ALA A 100 13.28 10.29 11.12
CA ALA A 100 12.76 10.08 12.47
C ALA A 100 11.33 9.49 12.48
N ALA A 101 10.47 9.94 11.57
CA ALA A 101 9.12 9.39 11.43
C ALA A 101 9.12 7.95 10.92
N MET A 102 10.01 7.61 9.97
CA MET A 102 10.20 6.24 9.48
C MET A 102 10.68 5.31 10.60
N ASP A 103 11.69 5.71 11.37
CA ASP A 103 12.18 4.93 12.51
C ASP A 103 11.07 4.68 13.53
N THR A 104 10.29 5.72 13.86
CA THR A 104 9.14 5.60 14.76
C THR A 104 8.09 4.64 14.21
N ALA A 105 7.77 4.72 12.91
CA ALA A 105 6.80 3.84 12.28
C ALA A 105 7.26 2.38 12.31
N ILE A 106 8.51 2.11 11.98
CA ILE A 106 9.07 0.74 12.00
C ILE A 106 9.09 0.17 13.42
N GLN A 107 9.50 0.96 14.41
CA GLN A 107 9.46 0.54 15.82
C GLN A 107 8.03 0.19 16.27
N ARG A 108 7.03 0.98 15.90
CA ARG A 108 5.62 0.69 16.19
C ARG A 108 5.15 -0.60 15.50
N ILE A 109 5.47 -0.80 14.23
CA ILE A 109 5.15 -2.04 13.50
C ILE A 109 5.75 -3.25 14.22
N GLN A 110 7.03 -3.18 14.61
CA GLN A 110 7.69 -4.26 15.34
C GLN A 110 7.03 -4.54 16.69
N ALA A 111 6.63 -3.51 17.42
CA ALA A 111 5.93 -3.65 18.70
C ALA A 111 4.55 -4.32 18.51
N ILE A 112 3.77 -3.87 17.53
CA ILE A 112 2.46 -4.43 17.19
C ILE A 112 2.60 -5.94 16.87
N ARG A 113 3.55 -6.31 16.02
CA ARG A 113 3.78 -7.70 15.62
C ARG A 113 4.24 -8.56 16.79
N ARG A 114 5.11 -8.04 17.65
CA ARG A 114 5.54 -8.73 18.87
C ARG A 114 4.35 -9.01 19.78
N THR A 115 3.55 -7.99 20.09
CA THR A 115 2.36 -8.13 20.93
C THR A 115 1.36 -9.15 20.35
N GLY A 116 1.09 -9.09 19.05
CA GLY A 116 0.19 -10.06 18.40
C GLY A 116 0.70 -11.50 18.49
N ARG A 117 2.01 -11.73 18.31
CA ARG A 117 2.62 -13.05 18.46
C ARG A 117 2.57 -13.56 19.90
N GLU A 118 2.82 -12.70 20.89
CA GLU A 118 2.71 -13.00 22.31
C GLU A 118 1.27 -13.37 22.70
N GLN A 119 0.27 -12.62 22.22
CA GLN A 119 -1.14 -12.94 22.42
C GLN A 119 -1.50 -14.32 21.87
N ARG A 120 -1.08 -14.61 20.63
CA ARG A 120 -1.29 -15.93 20.01
C ARG A 120 -0.64 -17.05 20.81
N GLN A 121 0.62 -16.89 21.23
CA GLN A 121 1.36 -17.91 21.98
C GLN A 121 0.72 -18.22 23.34
N ASN A 122 0.11 -17.21 23.96
CA ASN A 122 -0.56 -17.33 25.25
C ASN A 122 -2.03 -17.75 25.13
N GLY A 123 -2.53 -18.01 23.90
CA GLY A 123 -3.92 -18.39 23.66
C GLY A 123 -4.92 -17.25 23.91
N HIS A 124 -4.45 -16.01 23.89
CA HIS A 124 -5.31 -14.82 24.02
C HIS A 124 -5.84 -14.37 22.65
N ASP A 125 -6.99 -13.73 22.66
CA ASP A 125 -7.51 -13.06 21.47
C ASP A 125 -6.54 -11.98 21.01
N ILE A 126 -6.32 -11.95 19.68
CA ILE A 126 -5.42 -10.99 19.08
C ILE A 126 -6.16 -9.66 18.91
N SER A 127 -5.74 -8.66 19.65
CA SER A 127 -6.33 -7.32 19.56
C SER A 127 -6.01 -6.63 18.24
N ARG A 128 -6.99 -5.92 17.68
CA ARG A 128 -6.80 -5.08 16.51
C ARG A 128 -5.85 -3.94 16.82
N PRO A 129 -4.72 -3.81 16.09
CA PRO A 129 -3.82 -2.70 16.30
C PRO A 129 -4.27 -1.46 15.52
N ALA A 130 -3.83 -0.28 15.97
CA ALA A 130 -3.79 0.91 15.15
C ALA A 130 -2.42 0.98 14.45
N TRP A 131 -2.41 0.75 13.14
CA TRP A 131 -1.17 0.70 12.36
C TRP A 131 -0.61 2.11 12.11
N PRO A 132 0.71 2.32 12.14
CA PRO A 132 1.29 3.61 11.79
C PRO A 132 1.14 3.92 10.31
N MET A 133 1.06 5.22 10.00
CA MET A 133 1.18 5.75 8.65
C MET A 133 1.91 7.08 8.67
N LEU A 134 2.53 7.46 7.55
CA LEU A 134 3.18 8.75 7.37
C LEU A 134 2.26 9.68 6.59
N VAL A 135 2.19 10.93 7.01
CA VAL A 135 1.52 12.01 6.27
C VAL A 135 2.57 13.05 5.92
N LEU A 136 2.96 13.07 4.66
CA LEU A 136 3.96 13.99 4.14
C LEU A 136 3.26 15.20 3.49
N ARG A 137 3.45 16.39 4.07
CA ARG A 137 2.99 17.65 3.50
C ARG A 137 4.17 18.41 2.90
N SER A 138 4.20 18.55 1.58
CA SER A 138 5.22 19.33 0.87
C SER A 138 4.57 20.14 -0.25
N PRO A 139 5.19 21.22 -0.72
CA PRO A 139 4.66 21.97 -1.86
C PRO A 139 4.60 21.12 -3.13
N LYS A 140 3.56 21.25 -3.92
CA LYS A 140 3.52 20.65 -5.26
C LYS A 140 4.64 21.22 -6.12
N GLY A 141 5.38 20.36 -6.84
CA GLY A 141 6.57 20.80 -7.60
C GLY A 141 7.74 21.23 -6.72
N TRP A 142 7.79 20.71 -5.48
CA TRP A 142 8.85 20.98 -4.52
C TRP A 142 10.24 20.79 -5.13
N THR A 143 11.15 21.71 -4.82
CA THR A 143 12.51 21.84 -5.37
C THR A 143 12.57 22.32 -6.82
N GLY A 144 11.46 22.48 -7.50
CA GLY A 144 11.37 23.01 -8.85
C GLY A 144 11.37 24.55 -8.91
N PRO A 145 11.22 25.13 -10.12
CA PRO A 145 11.11 26.57 -10.29
C PRO A 145 9.93 27.15 -9.50
N LYS A 146 10.13 28.30 -8.89
CA LYS A 146 9.13 28.95 -8.05
C LYS A 146 8.04 29.62 -8.87
N GLU A 147 8.44 30.22 -10.00
CA GLU A 147 7.55 30.93 -10.91
C GLU A 147 8.09 30.96 -12.35
N LEU A 148 7.24 31.22 -13.31
CA LEU A 148 7.57 31.51 -14.70
C LEU A 148 6.71 32.68 -15.19
N HIS A 149 7.33 33.73 -15.76
CA HIS A 149 6.63 34.92 -16.26
C HIS A 149 5.66 35.53 -15.22
N GLY A 150 6.07 35.59 -13.95
CA GLY A 150 5.24 36.09 -12.85
C GLY A 150 4.10 35.18 -12.42
N LEU A 151 4.02 33.97 -12.97
CA LEU A 151 3.01 32.96 -12.61
C LEU A 151 3.61 31.93 -11.66
N LYS A 152 3.00 31.75 -10.50
CA LYS A 152 3.41 30.78 -9.48
C LYS A 152 3.41 29.34 -10.04
N LEU A 153 4.51 28.60 -9.80
CA LEU A 153 4.70 27.19 -10.11
C LEU A 153 4.72 26.35 -8.84
N GLU A 154 5.78 26.46 -8.02
CA GLU A 154 5.87 25.66 -6.79
C GLU A 154 4.72 25.94 -5.81
N GLY A 155 4.17 24.90 -5.24
CA GLY A 155 3.00 24.96 -4.36
C GLY A 155 1.71 25.33 -5.10
N PHE A 156 1.67 25.11 -6.41
CA PHE A 156 0.50 25.40 -7.23
C PHE A 156 0.30 24.35 -8.33
N TRP A 157 -0.91 24.22 -8.84
CA TRP A 157 -1.28 23.20 -9.83
C TRP A 157 -0.46 23.25 -11.13
N ARG A 158 0.07 24.43 -11.52
CA ARG A 158 0.88 24.59 -12.74
C ARG A 158 2.14 23.73 -12.74
N SER A 159 2.66 23.37 -11.57
CA SER A 159 3.81 22.47 -11.47
C SER A 159 3.48 21.00 -11.76
N HIS A 160 2.20 20.63 -11.91
CA HIS A 160 1.81 19.28 -12.29
C HIS A 160 2.11 19.00 -13.76
N GLN A 161 1.86 19.96 -14.62
CA GLN A 161 2.22 19.90 -16.04
C GLN A 161 3.71 20.17 -16.21
N VAL A 162 4.16 20.43 -17.42
CA VAL A 162 5.56 20.79 -17.66
C VAL A 162 5.79 22.22 -17.15
N PRO A 163 6.53 22.42 -16.04
CA PRO A 163 6.70 23.73 -15.44
C PRO A 163 7.43 24.71 -16.36
N LEU A 164 8.31 24.21 -17.22
CA LEU A 164 9.01 24.95 -18.25
C LEU A 164 8.66 24.36 -19.63
N PRO A 165 7.58 24.77 -20.27
CA PRO A 165 7.01 24.06 -21.43
C PRO A 165 7.80 24.26 -22.72
N ASN A 166 8.64 25.29 -22.82
CA ASN A 166 9.24 25.70 -24.06
C ASN A 166 10.76 26.01 -24.00
N PRO A 167 11.58 25.25 -23.23
CA PRO A 167 13.00 25.56 -23.06
C PRO A 167 13.79 25.46 -24.37
N LYS A 168 13.29 24.72 -25.36
CA LYS A 168 13.92 24.59 -26.66
C LYS A 168 13.90 25.91 -27.48
N HIS A 169 12.89 26.74 -27.26
CA HIS A 169 12.66 27.94 -28.07
C HIS A 169 12.73 29.26 -27.26
N GLU A 170 12.71 29.14 -25.94
CA GLU A 170 12.80 30.30 -25.03
C GLU A 170 14.09 30.22 -24.20
N PRO A 171 15.09 31.06 -24.48
CA PRO A 171 16.37 31.04 -23.77
C PRO A 171 16.23 31.24 -22.25
N GLU A 172 15.25 32.02 -21.80
CA GLU A 172 14.97 32.21 -20.38
C GLU A 172 14.57 30.88 -19.71
N GLN A 173 13.66 30.11 -20.31
CA GLN A 173 13.27 28.82 -19.78
C GLN A 173 14.39 27.79 -19.81
N LEU A 174 15.26 27.86 -20.82
CA LEU A 174 16.46 27.01 -20.89
C LEU A 174 17.42 27.33 -19.74
N ALA A 175 17.66 28.62 -19.49
CA ALA A 175 18.51 29.05 -18.36
C ALA A 175 17.92 28.65 -17.00
N MET A 176 16.60 28.76 -16.84
CA MET A 176 15.91 28.29 -15.64
C MET A 176 16.01 26.77 -15.46
N LEU A 177 15.87 26.01 -16.53
CA LEU A 177 16.02 24.56 -16.51
C LEU A 177 17.44 24.16 -16.11
N GLU A 178 18.45 24.81 -16.70
CA GLU A 178 19.84 24.57 -16.33
C GLU A 178 20.11 24.90 -14.86
N ALA A 179 19.66 26.07 -14.39
CA ALA A 179 19.80 26.45 -12.99
C ALA A 179 19.11 25.46 -12.04
N TRP A 180 17.92 24.99 -12.41
CA TRP A 180 17.20 23.99 -11.62
C TRP A 180 17.97 22.67 -11.55
N LEU A 181 18.43 22.12 -12.69
CA LEU A 181 19.21 20.87 -12.71
C LEU A 181 20.53 21.00 -11.95
N ARG A 182 21.23 22.15 -12.11
CA ARG A 182 22.48 22.45 -11.36
C ARG A 182 22.26 22.57 -9.86
N SER A 183 21.07 22.96 -9.41
CA SER A 183 20.75 23.05 -7.97
C SER A 183 20.84 21.71 -7.24
N TYR A 184 20.75 20.59 -7.97
CA TYR A 184 20.93 19.24 -7.44
C TYR A 184 22.40 18.81 -7.36
N ARG A 185 23.33 19.63 -7.83
CA ARG A 185 24.79 19.39 -7.80
C ARG A 185 25.18 18.02 -8.36
N PRO A 186 24.81 17.72 -9.63
CA PRO A 186 25.05 16.41 -10.23
C PRO A 186 26.53 16.01 -10.25
N GLU A 187 27.46 16.98 -10.26
CA GLU A 187 28.91 16.77 -10.16
C GLU A 187 29.36 16.16 -8.82
N GLU A 188 28.55 16.24 -7.77
CA GLU A 188 28.81 15.58 -6.49
C GLU A 188 28.24 14.15 -6.45
N LEU A 189 27.38 13.80 -7.39
CA LEU A 189 26.68 12.51 -7.44
C LEU A 189 27.29 11.57 -8.47
N PHE A 190 27.84 12.10 -9.56
CA PHE A 190 28.32 11.35 -10.70
C PHE A 190 29.78 11.71 -11.05
N ASP A 191 30.54 10.72 -11.51
CA ASP A 191 31.87 10.89 -12.03
C ASP A 191 31.88 11.48 -13.45
N ALA A 192 33.08 11.71 -14.02
CA ALA A 192 33.25 12.25 -15.37
C ALA A 192 32.65 11.35 -16.48
N ASN A 193 32.42 10.09 -16.22
CA ASN A 193 31.80 9.13 -17.14
C ASN A 193 30.28 9.01 -16.96
N GLY A 194 29.67 9.77 -16.02
CA GLY A 194 28.30 9.71 -15.70
C GLY A 194 27.90 8.52 -14.81
N SER A 195 28.88 7.83 -14.23
CA SER A 195 28.62 6.76 -13.26
C SER A 195 28.43 7.34 -11.87
N LEU A 196 27.53 6.74 -11.08
CA LEU A 196 27.35 7.13 -9.67
C LEU A 196 28.67 6.94 -8.90
N ILE A 197 29.05 7.91 -8.07
CA ILE A 197 30.29 7.80 -7.26
C ILE A 197 30.23 6.59 -6.31
N ALA A 198 31.39 6.05 -5.94
CA ALA A 198 31.50 4.79 -5.20
C ALA A 198 30.79 4.80 -3.86
N GLU A 199 30.84 5.93 -3.14
CA GLU A 199 30.17 6.11 -1.85
C GLU A 199 28.65 5.97 -1.96
N LEU A 200 28.04 6.49 -3.03
CA LEU A 200 26.62 6.36 -3.29
C LEU A 200 26.25 4.98 -3.85
N GLN A 201 27.13 4.39 -4.66
CA GLN A 201 26.93 3.00 -5.12
C GLN A 201 26.88 2.03 -3.93
N ALA A 202 27.71 2.25 -2.90
CA ALA A 202 27.74 1.41 -1.70
C ALA A 202 26.43 1.45 -0.89
N LEU A 203 25.63 2.52 -1.02
CA LEU A 203 24.31 2.62 -0.39
C LEU A 203 23.22 1.85 -1.16
N SER A 204 23.46 1.53 -2.42
CA SER A 204 22.49 0.82 -3.25
C SER A 204 22.37 -0.64 -2.79
N PRO A 205 21.15 -1.14 -2.59
CA PRO A 205 20.96 -2.53 -2.19
C PRO A 205 21.45 -3.48 -3.28
N THR A 206 22.03 -4.60 -2.87
CA THR A 206 22.54 -5.65 -3.77
C THR A 206 21.86 -7.00 -3.45
N GLY A 207 21.85 -7.91 -4.43
CA GLY A 207 21.28 -9.26 -4.26
C GLY A 207 19.84 -9.20 -3.76
N ASP A 208 19.51 -10.02 -2.78
CA ASP A 208 18.18 -10.16 -2.19
C ASP A 208 17.67 -8.92 -1.44
N ARG A 209 18.52 -7.93 -1.22
CA ARG A 209 18.13 -6.64 -0.65
C ARG A 209 17.50 -5.70 -1.69
N ARG A 210 17.62 -6.00 -2.97
CA ARG A 210 16.91 -5.24 -4.03
C ARG A 210 15.43 -5.57 -3.98
N MET A 211 14.58 -4.55 -4.15
CA MET A 211 13.12 -4.72 -4.11
C MET A 211 12.63 -5.79 -5.09
N GLY A 212 13.15 -5.82 -6.32
CA GLY A 212 12.76 -6.82 -7.33
C GLY A 212 13.35 -8.22 -7.14
N SER A 213 14.37 -8.38 -6.27
CA SER A 213 15.00 -9.66 -5.98
C SER A 213 14.75 -10.14 -4.56
N ASN A 214 14.01 -9.36 -3.75
CA ASN A 214 13.72 -9.70 -2.37
C ASN A 214 12.84 -10.97 -2.34
N PRO A 215 13.26 -12.06 -1.68
CA PRO A 215 12.50 -13.30 -1.65
C PRO A 215 11.15 -13.18 -0.92
N HIS A 216 10.97 -12.18 -0.05
CA HIS A 216 9.67 -11.87 0.58
C HIS A 216 8.73 -11.06 -0.32
N ALA A 217 9.24 -10.47 -1.41
CA ALA A 217 8.44 -9.75 -2.40
C ALA A 217 8.01 -10.66 -3.55
N ASN A 218 7.01 -10.25 -4.32
CA ASN A 218 6.51 -10.97 -5.50
C ASN A 218 6.13 -12.44 -5.23
N GLY A 219 5.78 -12.78 -4.01
CA GLY A 219 5.44 -14.13 -3.57
C GLY A 219 6.61 -15.11 -3.59
N GLY A 220 7.87 -14.64 -3.63
CA GLY A 220 9.05 -15.49 -3.77
C GLY A 220 9.14 -16.62 -2.75
N LEU A 221 9.12 -16.31 -1.45
CA LEU A 221 9.17 -17.32 -0.37
C LEU A 221 7.81 -17.97 -0.12
N LEU A 222 6.72 -17.25 -0.31
CA LEU A 222 5.36 -17.73 -0.05
C LEU A 222 4.76 -18.46 -1.27
N ARG A 223 5.33 -18.26 -2.44
CA ARG A 223 4.81 -18.88 -3.66
C ARG A 223 4.94 -20.40 -3.60
N ARG A 224 3.82 -21.05 -3.42
CA ARG A 224 3.68 -22.50 -3.49
C ARG A 224 2.79 -22.85 -4.67
N PRO A 225 3.02 -23.98 -5.35
CA PRO A 225 2.06 -24.47 -6.34
C PRO A 225 0.70 -24.68 -5.67
N LEU A 226 -0.35 -24.09 -6.25
CA LEU A 226 -1.71 -24.29 -5.77
C LEU A 226 -2.09 -25.77 -5.94
N GLN A 227 -2.46 -26.41 -4.86
CA GLN A 227 -2.97 -27.77 -4.86
C GLN A 227 -4.48 -27.71 -5.06
N LEU A 228 -4.95 -28.35 -6.12
CA LEU A 228 -6.38 -28.41 -6.42
C LEU A 228 -6.86 -29.86 -6.26
N PRO A 229 -8.06 -30.06 -5.73
CA PRO A 229 -8.69 -31.38 -5.79
C PRO A 229 -9.06 -31.75 -7.23
N PRO A 230 -9.27 -33.03 -7.53
CA PRO A 230 -9.71 -33.47 -8.86
C PRO A 230 -11.04 -32.81 -9.22
N ILE A 231 -11.08 -32.04 -10.31
CA ILE A 231 -12.27 -31.24 -10.69
C ILE A 231 -13.46 -32.15 -11.02
N GLU A 232 -13.21 -33.38 -11.45
CA GLU A 232 -14.21 -34.37 -11.78
C GLU A 232 -15.08 -34.78 -10.56
N ALA A 233 -14.53 -34.61 -9.35
CA ALA A 233 -15.28 -34.90 -8.11
C ALA A 233 -16.46 -33.95 -7.88
N TYR A 234 -16.45 -32.79 -8.54
CA TYR A 234 -17.49 -31.76 -8.44
C TYR A 234 -18.39 -31.71 -9.69
N ALA A 235 -18.17 -32.65 -10.60
CA ALA A 235 -18.96 -32.71 -11.82
C ALA A 235 -20.41 -33.14 -11.54
N VAL A 236 -21.36 -32.38 -12.06
CA VAL A 236 -22.77 -32.77 -12.01
C VAL A 236 -23.04 -33.78 -13.10
N ALA A 237 -23.56 -34.97 -12.75
CA ALA A 237 -23.91 -35.98 -13.70
C ALA A 237 -25.12 -35.51 -14.52
N ILE A 238 -24.92 -35.39 -15.85
CA ILE A 238 -25.95 -34.98 -16.79
C ILE A 238 -26.33 -36.18 -17.65
N PRO A 239 -27.46 -36.86 -17.40
CA PRO A 239 -27.85 -38.05 -18.16
C PRO A 239 -28.25 -37.75 -19.60
N GLY A 240 -28.65 -36.50 -19.89
CA GLY A 240 -28.95 -36.04 -21.25
C GLY A 240 -29.30 -34.55 -21.29
N PRO A 241 -29.30 -33.90 -22.45
CA PRO A 241 -29.60 -32.47 -22.58
C PRO A 241 -30.98 -32.11 -22.01
N GLY A 242 -31.03 -31.09 -21.14
CA GLY A 242 -32.25 -30.57 -20.53
C GLY A 242 -32.94 -31.51 -19.53
N GLN A 243 -32.28 -32.59 -19.08
CA GLN A 243 -32.86 -33.54 -18.13
C GLN A 243 -32.66 -33.17 -16.65
N ILE A 244 -31.70 -32.30 -16.38
CA ILE A 244 -31.50 -31.76 -15.02
C ILE A 244 -31.24 -30.27 -15.06
N GLU A 245 -31.63 -29.61 -13.97
CA GLU A 245 -31.21 -28.26 -13.66
C GLU A 245 -30.26 -28.32 -12.47
N ALA A 246 -29.16 -27.62 -12.54
CA ALA A 246 -28.17 -27.53 -11.46
C ALA A 246 -27.53 -26.14 -11.43
N GLU A 247 -27.13 -25.73 -10.24
CA GLU A 247 -26.40 -24.48 -10.01
C GLU A 247 -24.90 -24.74 -10.15
N ASN A 248 -24.20 -23.91 -10.92
CA ASN A 248 -22.75 -24.02 -11.12
C ASN A 248 -21.94 -23.54 -9.91
N THR A 249 -22.48 -22.65 -9.08
CA THR A 249 -21.79 -22.05 -7.93
C THR A 249 -21.79 -22.95 -6.70
N ALA A 250 -22.74 -23.85 -6.53
CA ALA A 250 -22.74 -24.79 -5.42
C ALA A 250 -21.52 -25.75 -5.49
N PRO A 251 -21.27 -26.46 -6.60
CA PRO A 251 -20.04 -27.25 -6.76
C PRO A 251 -18.76 -26.41 -6.67
N LEU A 252 -18.79 -25.15 -7.12
CA LEU A 252 -17.67 -24.24 -6.94
C LEU A 252 -17.39 -23.94 -5.46
N GLY A 253 -18.42 -23.77 -4.63
CA GLY A 253 -18.28 -23.60 -3.17
C GLY A 253 -17.58 -24.79 -2.52
N GLU A 254 -17.97 -26.02 -2.91
CA GLU A 254 -17.32 -27.27 -2.44
C GLU A 254 -15.88 -27.38 -2.91
N LEU A 255 -15.61 -27.08 -4.19
CA LEU A 255 -14.25 -27.01 -4.74
C LEU A 255 -13.35 -26.03 -3.98
N LEU A 256 -13.86 -24.83 -3.70
CA LEU A 256 -13.13 -23.80 -2.97
C LEU A 256 -12.87 -24.23 -1.52
N ARG A 257 -13.84 -24.86 -0.84
CA ARG A 257 -13.65 -25.44 0.49
C ARG A 257 -12.47 -26.41 0.49
N ASP A 258 -12.48 -27.38 -0.42
CA ASP A 258 -11.47 -28.40 -0.46
C ASP A 258 -10.10 -27.87 -0.91
N ALA A 259 -10.10 -26.88 -1.83
CA ALA A 259 -8.90 -26.15 -2.22
C ALA A 259 -8.29 -25.38 -1.03
N ILE A 260 -9.11 -24.72 -0.19
CA ILE A 260 -8.64 -24.07 1.05
C ILE A 260 -8.03 -25.12 1.98
N GLY A 261 -8.67 -26.28 2.15
CA GLY A 261 -8.15 -27.38 2.97
C GLY A 261 -6.78 -27.88 2.52
N LEU A 262 -6.52 -27.90 1.22
CA LEU A 262 -5.23 -28.27 0.65
C LEU A 262 -4.18 -27.14 0.73
N ASN A 263 -4.60 -25.90 0.89
CA ASN A 263 -3.74 -24.70 0.87
C ASN A 263 -4.04 -23.74 2.04
N PRO A 264 -4.00 -24.22 3.29
CA PRO A 264 -4.50 -23.43 4.44
C PRO A 264 -3.71 -22.13 4.71
N ASP A 265 -2.44 -22.09 4.30
CA ASP A 265 -1.52 -20.96 4.54
C ASP A 265 -1.24 -20.12 3.30
N SER A 266 -1.94 -20.36 2.19
CA SER A 266 -1.61 -19.69 0.92
C SER A 266 -2.81 -19.36 0.05
N LEU A 267 -4.03 -19.71 0.45
CA LEU A 267 -5.27 -19.40 -0.26
C LEU A 267 -6.26 -18.68 0.65
N ARG A 268 -6.66 -17.47 0.27
CA ARG A 268 -7.72 -16.70 0.92
C ARG A 268 -8.80 -16.34 -0.09
N VAL A 269 -10.04 -16.39 0.34
CA VAL A 269 -11.20 -15.97 -0.44
C VAL A 269 -11.73 -14.66 0.12
N PHE A 270 -11.95 -13.68 -0.75
CA PHE A 270 -12.55 -12.40 -0.40
C PHE A 270 -13.88 -12.26 -1.13
N GLY A 271 -14.88 -11.85 -0.41
CA GLY A 271 -16.19 -11.54 -0.95
C GLY A 271 -16.82 -10.42 -0.14
N PRO A 272 -17.74 -9.63 -0.74
CA PRO A 272 -18.59 -8.76 0.04
C PRO A 272 -19.53 -9.61 0.91
N ASP A 273 -20.83 -9.35 0.95
CA ASP A 273 -21.76 -10.09 1.80
C ASP A 273 -22.44 -11.31 1.09
N GLU A 274 -22.16 -11.54 -0.18
CA GLU A 274 -22.94 -12.49 -0.98
C GLU A 274 -22.41 -13.93 -0.99
N THR A 275 -21.60 -14.34 -0.02
CA THR A 275 -21.01 -15.70 0.00
C THR A 275 -22.11 -16.78 -0.01
N ALA A 276 -23.08 -16.69 0.88
CA ALA A 276 -24.16 -17.67 0.96
C ALA A 276 -25.16 -17.55 -0.19
N SER A 277 -25.54 -16.33 -0.59
CA SER A 277 -26.46 -16.09 -1.72
C SER A 277 -25.86 -16.57 -3.06
N ASN A 278 -24.54 -16.61 -3.18
CA ASN A 278 -23.85 -17.19 -4.32
C ASN A 278 -23.49 -18.67 -4.14
N ARG A 279 -24.08 -19.37 -3.17
CA ARG A 279 -23.86 -20.79 -2.90
C ARG A 279 -22.43 -21.19 -2.56
N LEU A 280 -21.64 -20.25 -2.01
CA LEU A 280 -20.24 -20.49 -1.61
C LEU A 280 -20.10 -20.82 -0.11
N GLN A 281 -21.20 -21.01 0.62
CA GLN A 281 -21.21 -21.21 2.09
C GLN A 281 -20.43 -22.46 2.54
N ALA A 282 -20.19 -23.42 1.67
CA ALA A 282 -19.35 -24.60 2.01
C ALA A 282 -17.96 -24.18 2.52
N ILE A 283 -17.44 -23.03 2.11
CA ILE A 283 -16.17 -22.49 2.60
C ILE A 283 -16.15 -22.35 4.12
N TYR A 284 -17.29 -22.00 4.72
CA TYR A 284 -17.40 -21.81 6.18
C TYR A 284 -17.29 -23.08 7.01
N GLU A 285 -17.31 -24.26 6.39
CA GLU A 285 -17.01 -25.52 7.06
C GLU A 285 -15.55 -25.62 7.51
N LEU A 286 -14.63 -24.95 6.78
CA LEU A 286 -13.20 -24.94 7.07
C LEU A 286 -12.66 -23.56 7.52
N SER A 287 -13.18 -22.49 6.98
CA SER A 287 -12.69 -21.12 7.22
C SER A 287 -13.82 -20.24 7.71
N LYS A 288 -13.73 -19.82 8.96
CA LYS A 288 -14.65 -18.80 9.49
C LYS A 288 -14.37 -17.44 8.87
N LYS A 289 -15.30 -16.48 9.05
CA LYS A 289 -15.05 -15.08 8.74
C LYS A 289 -13.78 -14.60 9.44
N VAL A 290 -12.87 -13.92 8.70
CA VAL A 290 -11.57 -13.50 9.23
C VAL A 290 -11.45 -11.99 9.08
N TRP A 291 -11.49 -11.28 10.17
CA TRP A 291 -11.17 -9.87 10.31
C TRP A 291 -10.69 -9.57 11.73
N MET A 292 -10.23 -8.35 12.00
CA MET A 292 -9.69 -7.95 13.30
C MET A 292 -10.68 -7.09 14.11
N GLU A 293 -11.95 -7.02 13.71
CA GLU A 293 -13.02 -6.39 14.47
C GLU A 293 -13.71 -7.43 15.38
N GLU A 294 -14.50 -6.95 16.33
CA GLU A 294 -15.30 -7.79 17.20
C GLU A 294 -16.27 -8.66 16.38
N LEU A 295 -16.29 -9.95 16.68
CA LEU A 295 -17.30 -10.87 16.21
C LEU A 295 -18.32 -11.07 17.33
N LEU A 296 -19.58 -10.85 17.02
CA LEU A 296 -20.67 -11.09 17.96
C LEU A 296 -20.98 -12.60 18.02
N PRO A 297 -21.62 -13.09 19.10
CA PRO A 297 -21.98 -14.51 19.20
C PRO A 297 -22.86 -15.02 18.05
N GLU A 298 -23.56 -14.13 17.37
CA GLU A 298 -24.47 -14.42 16.26
C GLU A 298 -23.79 -14.47 14.89
N ASP A 299 -22.52 -14.04 14.77
CA ASP A 299 -21.80 -13.92 13.49
C ASP A 299 -21.29 -15.25 12.91
#